data_286cfc660a3e1552db3a82b8a08ff7b3
#
_entry.id   286cfc660a3e1552db3a82b8a08ff7b3
#
_cell.length_a   1.000
_cell.length_b   1.000
_cell.length_c   1.000
_cell.angle_alpha   90.00
_cell.angle_beta   90.00
_cell.angle_gamma   90.00
#
_symmetry.space_group_name_H-M   'P 1'
#
loop_
_entity.id
_entity.type
_entity.pdbx_description
1 polymer ?
#
loop_
_entity_poly.entity_id
_entity_poly.type
_entity_poly.pdbx_seq_one_letter_code
_entity_poly.pdbx_strand_id
1 'polypeptide(L)'
;MAAFAIMAGVFALVLAGYVFAMLRRRARLREAAADLGGVHQYDGWTRPGGIGGPGFTIRVEGPRRRFRTTVSVTAQAPGNYVIDSAFFASPLDWSHVEPADEAQREALARWLEPGASTHRIHEDRLAAAGISRIFVASERISTSVDGILTDAARLRQIVDVLSRLAGPR
;
A
#
# COMPACT_ATOMS: atom_id res chain seq x y z
N MET A 1 38.57 0.21 -31.84
CA MET A 1 37.69 1.38 -31.89
C MET A 1 36.23 1.01 -32.23
N ALA A 2 35.97 0.24 -33.30
CA ALA A 2 34.60 -0.15 -33.69
C ALA A 2 33.84 -0.95 -32.60
N ALA A 3 34.47 -1.92 -31.93
CA ALA A 3 33.83 -2.71 -30.88
C ALA A 3 33.35 -1.87 -29.69
N PHE A 4 34.10 -0.86 -29.30
CA PHE A 4 33.73 0.07 -28.22
C PHE A 4 32.52 0.92 -28.58
N ALA A 5 32.46 1.41 -29.83
CA ALA A 5 31.32 2.17 -30.33
C ALA A 5 30.03 1.32 -30.37
N ILE A 6 30.13 0.06 -30.77
CA ILE A 6 28.98 -0.88 -30.77
C ILE A 6 28.50 -1.13 -29.36
N MET A 7 29.40 -1.42 -28.39
CA MET A 7 29.03 -1.63 -26.99
C MET A 7 28.37 -0.40 -26.36
N ALA A 8 28.89 0.79 -26.62
CA ALA A 8 28.31 2.05 -26.14
C ALA A 8 26.90 2.27 -26.71
N GLY A 9 26.70 1.98 -28.00
CA GLY A 9 25.38 2.05 -28.65
C GLY A 9 24.36 1.10 -28.05
N VAL A 10 24.74 -0.17 -27.83
CA VAL A 10 23.86 -1.17 -27.17
C VAL A 10 23.52 -0.75 -25.76
N PHE A 11 24.50 -0.26 -24.99
CA PHE A 11 24.25 0.21 -23.63
C PHE A 11 23.30 1.41 -23.58
N ALA A 12 23.47 2.37 -24.49
CA ALA A 12 22.58 3.52 -24.61
C ALA A 12 21.13 3.11 -24.95
N LEU A 13 20.94 2.15 -25.86
CA LEU A 13 19.61 1.61 -26.22
C LEU A 13 18.94 0.89 -25.02
N VAL A 14 19.69 0.07 -24.30
CA VAL A 14 19.18 -0.62 -23.11
C VAL A 14 18.77 0.39 -22.02
N LEU A 15 19.61 1.41 -21.80
CA LEU A 15 19.31 2.47 -20.83
C LEU A 15 18.07 3.28 -21.23
N ALA A 16 17.96 3.66 -22.49
CA ALA A 16 16.80 4.39 -23.02
C ALA A 16 15.52 3.55 -22.90
N GLY A 17 15.56 2.26 -23.24
CA GLY A 17 14.45 1.33 -23.06
C GLY A 17 14.02 1.20 -21.60
N TYR A 18 14.98 1.10 -20.70
CA TYR A 18 14.73 1.05 -19.26
C TYR A 18 14.04 2.34 -18.75
N VAL A 19 14.59 3.50 -19.10
CA VAL A 19 14.01 4.81 -18.72
C VAL A 19 12.59 4.96 -19.27
N PHE A 20 12.38 4.60 -20.54
CA PHE A 20 11.06 4.64 -21.15
C PHE A 20 10.05 3.73 -20.45
N ALA A 21 10.44 2.50 -20.13
CA ALA A 21 9.58 1.56 -19.39
C ALA A 21 9.21 2.10 -18.01
N MET A 22 10.14 2.73 -17.31
CA MET A 22 9.92 3.37 -16.01
C MET A 22 8.95 4.54 -16.10
N LEU A 23 9.14 5.42 -17.09
CA LEU A 23 8.24 6.56 -17.31
C LEU A 23 6.81 6.09 -17.62
N ARG A 24 6.69 5.06 -18.49
CA ARG A 24 5.39 4.47 -18.83
C ARG A 24 4.70 3.83 -17.62
N ARG A 25 5.44 3.15 -16.74
CA ARG A 25 4.89 2.58 -15.49
C ARG A 25 4.42 3.68 -14.55
N ARG A 26 5.19 4.76 -14.40
CA ARG A 26 4.78 5.91 -13.59
C ARG A 26 3.53 6.61 -14.15
N ALA A 27 3.42 6.75 -15.47
CA ALA A 27 2.23 7.31 -16.11
C ALA A 27 0.99 6.48 -15.80
N ARG A 28 1.07 5.14 -15.97
CA ARG A 28 -0.04 4.23 -15.63
C ARG A 28 -0.44 4.29 -14.16
N LEU A 29 0.54 4.40 -13.25
CA LEU A 29 0.23 4.58 -11.83
C LEU A 29 -0.49 5.91 -11.59
N ARG A 30 -0.13 6.99 -12.30
CA ARG A 30 -0.84 8.26 -12.23
C ARG A 30 -2.29 8.15 -12.65
N GLU A 31 -2.53 7.50 -13.78
CA GLU A 31 -3.88 7.23 -14.29
C GLU A 31 -4.68 6.43 -13.25
N ALA A 32 -4.13 5.32 -12.75
CA ALA A 32 -4.77 4.48 -11.75
C ALA A 32 -5.08 5.23 -10.44
N ALA A 33 -4.19 6.14 -10.00
CA ALA A 33 -4.42 6.96 -8.82
C ALA A 33 -5.44 8.08 -9.06
N ALA A 34 -5.44 8.68 -10.27
CA ALA A 34 -6.41 9.68 -10.67
C ALA A 34 -7.84 9.12 -10.71
N ASP A 35 -8.02 7.88 -11.18
CA ASP A 35 -9.30 7.17 -11.17
C ASP A 35 -9.88 6.98 -9.74
N LEU A 36 -9.00 7.01 -8.73
CA LEU A 36 -9.39 6.99 -7.32
C LEU A 36 -9.59 8.40 -6.72
N GLY A 37 -9.53 9.44 -7.54
CA GLY A 37 -9.60 10.84 -7.10
C GLY A 37 -8.30 11.30 -6.43
N GLY A 38 -7.16 10.69 -6.75
CA GLY A 38 -5.86 11.07 -6.24
C GLY A 38 -5.34 12.34 -6.91
N VAL A 39 -4.68 13.20 -6.12
CA VAL A 39 -3.99 14.39 -6.58
C VAL A 39 -2.48 14.14 -6.50
N HIS A 40 -1.76 14.45 -7.57
CA HIS A 40 -0.31 14.30 -7.60
C HIS A 40 0.36 15.30 -6.65
N GLN A 41 1.16 14.78 -5.72
CA GLN A 41 1.94 15.59 -4.79
C GLN A 41 3.36 15.00 -4.68
N TYR A 42 4.34 15.65 -5.29
CA TYR A 42 5.75 15.23 -5.37
C TYR A 42 5.90 13.77 -5.83
N ASP A 43 6.26 12.86 -4.91
CA ASP A 43 6.48 11.45 -5.19
C ASP A 43 5.25 10.56 -4.94
N GLY A 44 4.11 11.16 -4.64
CA GLY A 44 2.88 10.42 -4.32
C GLY A 44 1.60 11.13 -4.73
N TRP A 45 0.48 10.50 -4.48
CA TRP A 45 -0.87 11.03 -4.73
C TRP A 45 -1.67 10.97 -3.45
N THR A 46 -2.29 12.10 -3.10
CA THR A 46 -3.10 12.23 -1.89
C THR A 46 -4.52 12.64 -2.28
N ARG A 47 -5.50 11.90 -1.80
CA ARG A 47 -6.88 12.32 -1.80
C ARG A 47 -7.20 12.86 -0.40
N PRO A 48 -7.61 14.14 -0.28
CA PRO A 48 -8.05 14.67 0.99
C PRO A 48 -9.20 13.82 1.56
N GLY A 49 -9.24 13.64 2.87
CA GLY A 49 -10.39 13.06 3.53
C GLY A 49 -11.61 13.89 3.25
N GLY A 50 -12.59 13.33 2.56
CA GLY A 50 -13.87 13.99 2.24
C GLY A 50 -15.00 13.44 3.08
N ILE A 51 -16.20 14.01 2.93
CA ILE A 51 -17.43 13.44 3.47
C ILE A 51 -17.62 12.05 2.86
N GLY A 52 -17.42 10.99 3.66
CA GLY A 52 -17.62 9.61 3.22
C GLY A 52 -16.39 8.71 3.15
N GLY A 53 -15.19 9.14 3.56
CA GLY A 53 -14.05 8.23 3.63
C GLY A 53 -12.72 8.88 4.00
N PRO A 54 -11.78 8.11 4.58
CA PRO A 54 -10.46 8.59 4.89
C PRO A 54 -9.66 8.88 3.61
N GLY A 55 -8.80 9.89 3.67
CA GLY A 55 -7.85 10.18 2.61
C GLY A 55 -6.86 9.04 2.41
N PHE A 56 -6.30 8.94 1.22
CA PHE A 56 -5.24 7.98 0.94
C PHE A 56 -4.03 8.66 0.32
N THR A 57 -2.87 8.03 0.48
CA THR A 57 -1.62 8.44 -0.15
C THR A 57 -0.98 7.23 -0.82
N ILE A 58 -0.50 7.39 -2.04
CA ILE A 58 0.24 6.38 -2.77
C ILE A 58 1.63 6.93 -3.04
N ARG A 59 2.66 6.21 -2.61
CA ARG A 59 4.06 6.57 -2.84
C ARG A 59 4.80 5.42 -3.51
N VAL A 60 5.75 5.76 -4.36
CA VAL A 60 6.71 4.79 -4.92
C VAL A 60 8.08 5.14 -4.39
N GLU A 61 8.62 4.26 -3.59
CA GLU A 61 9.90 4.44 -2.90
C GLU A 61 10.86 3.30 -3.26
N GLY A 62 12.15 3.55 -3.10
CA GLY A 62 13.18 2.51 -3.20
C GLY A 62 14.36 2.84 -4.10
N PRO A 63 15.51 2.20 -3.88
CA PRO A 63 16.68 2.33 -4.72
C PRO A 63 16.40 1.73 -6.10
N ARG A 64 17.15 2.19 -7.12
CA ARG A 64 16.96 1.93 -8.56
C ARG A 64 16.59 0.49 -8.98
N ARG A 65 16.80 -0.53 -8.13
CA ARG A 65 16.53 -1.94 -8.45
C ARG A 65 15.42 -2.59 -7.63
N ARG A 66 14.90 -1.91 -6.60
CA ARG A 66 13.84 -2.45 -5.72
C ARG A 66 12.83 -1.35 -5.40
N PHE A 67 11.98 -1.05 -6.36
CA PHE A 67 10.84 -0.17 -6.10
C PHE A 67 9.81 -0.88 -5.23
N ARG A 68 9.17 -0.09 -4.40
CA ARG A 68 8.03 -0.51 -3.58
C ARG A 68 6.94 0.54 -3.69
N THR A 69 5.73 0.10 -3.91
CA THR A 69 4.55 0.97 -3.85
C THR A 69 3.96 0.89 -2.46
N THR A 70 3.94 2.00 -1.74
CA THR A 70 3.32 2.12 -0.42
C THR A 70 1.99 2.84 -0.57
N VAL A 71 0.93 2.21 -0.10
CA VAL A 71 -0.42 2.77 -0.02
C VAL A 71 -0.72 3.02 1.45
N SER A 72 -1.14 4.23 1.78
CA SER A 72 -1.50 4.62 3.14
C SER A 72 -2.88 5.25 3.16
N VAL A 73 -3.62 5.01 4.23
CA VAL A 73 -4.93 5.61 4.52
C VAL A 73 -4.85 6.28 5.89
N THR A 74 -5.42 7.47 6.00
CA THR A 74 -5.51 8.16 7.29
C THR A 74 -6.44 7.39 8.23
N ALA A 75 -5.99 7.15 9.46
CA ALA A 75 -6.74 6.43 10.48
C ALA A 75 -6.40 7.01 11.85
N GLN A 76 -7.25 6.74 12.84
CA GLN A 76 -6.94 6.96 14.24
C GLN A 76 -6.79 5.59 14.91
N ALA A 77 -5.55 5.16 15.08
CA ALA A 77 -5.24 3.87 15.68
C ALA A 77 -4.71 4.05 17.11
N PRO A 78 -4.89 3.04 17.98
CA PRO A 78 -4.50 3.12 19.38
C PRO A 78 -2.99 3.05 19.61
N GLY A 79 -2.20 2.81 18.56
CA GLY A 79 -0.75 2.66 18.70
C GLY A 79 -0.08 2.29 17.38
N ASN A 80 1.14 1.77 17.49
CA ASN A 80 1.92 1.32 16.35
C ASN A 80 1.96 -0.22 16.33
N TYR A 81 1.51 -0.82 15.24
CA TYR A 81 1.47 -2.28 15.09
C TYR A 81 1.95 -2.69 13.71
N VAL A 82 2.52 -3.88 13.63
CA VAL A 82 2.73 -4.59 12.38
C VAL A 82 1.85 -5.84 12.42
N ILE A 83 0.94 -5.94 11.47
CA ILE A 83 -0.04 -7.02 11.38
C ILE A 83 0.28 -7.81 10.12
N ASP A 84 0.63 -9.07 10.26
CA ASP A 84 0.75 -9.99 9.14
C ASP A 84 -0.64 -10.38 8.64
N SER A 85 -0.80 -10.65 7.35
CA SER A 85 -2.09 -11.04 6.77
C SER A 85 -2.67 -12.30 7.40
N ALA A 86 -1.84 -13.21 7.89
CA ALA A 86 -2.25 -14.42 8.57
C ALA A 86 -3.00 -14.16 9.91
N PHE A 87 -2.85 -12.97 10.50
CA PHE A 87 -3.64 -12.56 11.67
C PHE A 87 -5.16 -12.65 11.42
N PHE A 88 -5.59 -12.36 10.18
CA PHE A 88 -7.01 -12.33 9.82
C PHE A 88 -7.60 -13.71 9.49
N ALA A 89 -6.88 -14.79 9.77
CA ALA A 89 -7.42 -16.14 9.73
C ALA A 89 -8.57 -16.30 10.74
N SER A 90 -9.41 -17.27 10.54
CA SER A 90 -10.52 -17.54 11.45
C SER A 90 -10.25 -18.83 12.24
N PRO A 91 -10.04 -18.77 13.57
CA PRO A 91 -10.04 -17.59 14.45
C PRO A 91 -8.82 -16.68 14.27
N LEU A 92 -8.91 -15.41 14.74
CA LEU A 92 -7.79 -14.47 14.67
C LEU A 92 -6.55 -15.00 15.39
N ASP A 93 -5.41 -14.97 14.70
CA ASP A 93 -4.13 -15.46 15.25
C ASP A 93 -3.24 -14.31 15.72
N TRP A 94 -3.26 -14.04 17.02
CA TRP A 94 -2.51 -12.96 17.66
C TRP A 94 -0.98 -13.15 17.61
N SER A 95 -0.46 -14.32 17.23
CA SER A 95 0.97 -14.52 17.05
C SER A 95 1.54 -13.73 15.87
N HIS A 96 0.68 -13.27 14.96
CA HIS A 96 1.01 -12.49 13.76
C HIS A 96 0.91 -10.98 13.96
N VAL A 97 0.90 -10.51 15.20
CA VAL A 97 0.87 -9.07 15.55
C VAL A 97 2.10 -8.68 16.34
N GLU A 98 2.79 -7.64 15.91
CA GLU A 98 3.89 -7.02 16.63
C GLU A 98 3.51 -5.56 17.00
N PRO A 99 3.81 -5.10 18.22
CA PRO A 99 4.39 -5.79 19.35
C PRO A 99 3.39 -6.72 20.05
N ALA A 100 3.95 -7.70 20.78
CA ALA A 100 3.18 -8.75 21.46
C ALA A 100 2.75 -8.40 22.89
N ASP A 101 2.84 -7.14 23.30
CA ASP A 101 2.43 -6.66 24.63
C ASP A 101 0.91 -6.79 24.81
N GLU A 102 0.48 -7.33 25.94
CA GLU A 102 -0.93 -7.64 26.25
C GLU A 102 -1.81 -6.39 26.28
N ALA A 103 -1.34 -5.29 26.88
CA ALA A 103 -2.08 -4.03 26.93
C ALA A 103 -2.29 -3.43 25.52
N GLN A 104 -1.29 -3.54 24.67
CA GLN A 104 -1.38 -3.09 23.28
C GLN A 104 -2.27 -4.01 22.45
N ARG A 105 -2.26 -5.33 22.70
CA ARG A 105 -3.18 -6.29 22.08
C ARG A 105 -4.62 -5.98 22.43
N GLU A 106 -4.93 -5.70 23.70
CA GLU A 106 -6.28 -5.31 24.11
C GLU A 106 -6.73 -4.01 23.45
N ALA A 107 -5.83 -3.02 23.35
CA ALA A 107 -6.13 -1.78 22.66
C ALA A 107 -6.41 -1.99 21.17
N LEU A 108 -5.61 -2.83 20.51
CA LEU A 108 -5.81 -3.22 19.12
C LEU A 108 -7.10 -4.04 18.95
N ALA A 109 -7.38 -4.98 19.87
CA ALA A 109 -8.59 -5.79 19.85
C ALA A 109 -9.84 -4.91 19.93
N ARG A 110 -9.88 -3.96 20.87
CA ARG A 110 -10.97 -2.98 20.99
C ARG A 110 -11.14 -2.11 19.74
N TRP A 111 -10.04 -1.75 19.10
CA TRP A 111 -10.06 -0.96 17.87
C TRP A 111 -10.54 -1.77 16.67
N LEU A 112 -10.21 -3.08 16.63
CA LEU A 112 -10.67 -4.02 15.60
C LEU A 112 -12.02 -4.62 15.93
N GLU A 113 -12.53 -4.44 17.16
CA GLU A 113 -13.81 -5.01 17.59
C GLU A 113 -14.98 -4.50 16.72
N PRO A 114 -15.80 -5.41 16.24
CA PRO A 114 -16.86 -5.13 15.30
C PRO A 114 -18.11 -4.61 15.99
N GLY A 115 -18.08 -3.40 16.50
CA GLY A 115 -19.34 -2.68 16.75
C GLY A 115 -20.10 -2.38 15.46
N ALA A 116 -19.47 -2.56 14.34
CA ALA A 116 -20.03 -2.44 13.03
C ALA A 116 -19.61 -3.64 12.18
N SER A 117 -20.58 -4.33 11.63
CA SER A 117 -20.48 -5.45 10.69
C SER A 117 -19.62 -5.20 9.43
N THR A 118 -18.99 -4.06 9.33
CA THR A 118 -18.17 -3.60 8.23
C THR A 118 -16.69 -3.99 8.31
N HIS A 119 -16.21 -4.48 9.46
CA HIS A 119 -14.77 -4.63 9.72
C HIS A 119 -14.24 -6.06 9.52
N ARG A 120 -15.05 -7.02 9.10
CA ARG A 120 -14.53 -8.35 8.76
C ARG A 120 -13.71 -8.27 7.47
N ILE A 121 -12.42 -8.06 7.66
CA ILE A 121 -11.46 -8.30 6.59
C ILE A 121 -11.20 -9.79 6.61
N HIS A 122 -11.52 -10.44 5.51
CA HIS A 122 -11.18 -11.83 5.31
C HIS A 122 -9.77 -11.92 4.74
N GLU A 123 -9.02 -12.93 5.18
CA GLU A 123 -7.68 -13.25 4.66
C GLU A 123 -7.68 -13.30 3.12
N ASP A 124 -8.71 -13.87 2.52
CA ASP A 124 -8.89 -13.94 1.07
C ASP A 124 -8.84 -12.57 0.37
N ARG A 125 -9.37 -11.52 0.99
CA ARG A 125 -9.32 -10.16 0.42
C ARG A 125 -7.92 -9.57 0.49
N LEU A 126 -7.17 -9.84 1.55
CA LEU A 126 -5.79 -9.43 1.68
C LEU A 126 -4.93 -10.15 0.64
N ALA A 127 -5.10 -11.46 0.51
CA ALA A 127 -4.42 -12.27 -0.48
C ALA A 127 -4.72 -11.80 -1.92
N ALA A 128 -6.00 -11.56 -2.24
CA ALA A 128 -6.42 -11.04 -3.55
C ALA A 128 -5.80 -9.67 -3.85
N ALA A 129 -5.68 -8.79 -2.85
CA ALA A 129 -5.01 -7.51 -2.96
C ALA A 129 -3.47 -7.65 -2.97
N GLY A 130 -2.93 -8.82 -2.63
CA GLY A 130 -1.49 -9.08 -2.48
C GLY A 130 -0.88 -8.34 -1.30
N ILE A 131 -1.64 -8.19 -0.22
CA ILE A 131 -1.22 -7.59 1.03
C ILE A 131 -0.70 -8.71 1.94
N SER A 132 0.59 -8.68 2.27
CA SER A 132 1.20 -9.61 3.23
C SER A 132 1.35 -9.00 4.62
N ARG A 133 1.56 -7.69 4.69
CA ARG A 133 1.73 -6.95 5.95
C ARG A 133 1.01 -5.62 5.92
N ILE A 134 0.46 -5.26 7.08
CA ILE A 134 -0.18 -3.98 7.34
C ILE A 134 0.58 -3.30 8.47
N PHE A 135 0.96 -2.05 8.23
CA PHE A 135 1.61 -1.19 9.21
C PHE A 135 0.57 -0.22 9.73
N VAL A 136 0.28 -0.31 11.01
CA VAL A 136 -0.64 0.57 11.71
C VAL A 136 0.19 1.57 12.50
N ALA A 137 -0.05 2.85 12.31
CA ALA A 137 0.52 3.93 13.11
C ALA A 137 -0.63 4.81 13.60
N SER A 138 -0.39 5.62 14.63
CA SER A 138 -1.45 6.39 15.31
C SER A 138 -2.36 7.20 14.38
N GLU A 139 -1.82 7.69 13.26
CA GLU A 139 -2.57 8.55 12.32
C GLU A 139 -2.79 7.92 10.94
N ARG A 140 -2.28 6.71 10.70
CA ARG A 140 -2.34 6.08 9.38
C ARG A 140 -2.21 4.57 9.43
N ILE A 141 -2.85 3.93 8.47
CA ILE A 141 -2.63 2.52 8.14
C ILE A 141 -1.99 2.46 6.77
N SER A 142 -1.01 1.60 6.59
CA SER A 142 -0.32 1.46 5.32
C SER A 142 0.05 0.02 5.02
N THR A 143 0.24 -0.27 3.74
CA THR A 143 0.83 -1.50 3.25
C THR A 143 1.81 -1.18 2.14
N SER A 144 2.73 -2.09 1.89
CA SER A 144 3.71 -1.95 0.81
C SER A 144 3.70 -3.18 -0.07
N VAL A 145 3.71 -2.95 -1.38
CA VAL A 145 3.77 -3.98 -2.41
C VAL A 145 5.06 -3.79 -3.20
N ASP A 146 5.78 -4.87 -3.47
CA ASP A 146 7.00 -4.81 -4.26
C ASP A 146 6.71 -4.39 -5.71
N GLY A 147 7.59 -3.54 -6.24
CA GLY A 147 7.45 -2.98 -7.58
C GLY A 147 6.61 -1.72 -7.66
N ILE A 148 6.39 -1.26 -8.89
CA ILE A 148 5.48 -0.15 -9.20
C ILE A 148 4.13 -0.75 -9.54
N LEU A 149 3.15 -0.56 -8.67
CA LEU A 149 1.79 -1.06 -8.86
C LEU A 149 1.06 -0.19 -9.91
N THR A 150 0.78 -0.78 -11.08
CA THR A 150 0.12 -0.11 -12.21
C THR A 150 -1.30 -0.61 -12.48
N ASP A 151 -1.76 -1.59 -11.72
CA ASP A 151 -3.09 -2.16 -11.81
C ASP A 151 -4.07 -1.34 -10.95
N ALA A 152 -4.96 -0.61 -11.62
CA ALA A 152 -5.95 0.24 -10.97
C ALA A 152 -6.96 -0.57 -10.13
N ALA A 153 -7.34 -1.77 -10.55
CA ALA A 153 -8.28 -2.61 -9.82
C ALA A 153 -7.65 -3.08 -8.51
N ARG A 154 -6.40 -3.55 -8.55
CA ARG A 154 -5.66 -3.95 -7.36
C ARG A 154 -5.40 -2.77 -6.42
N LEU A 155 -5.06 -1.60 -6.97
CA LEU A 155 -4.88 -0.39 -6.17
C LEU A 155 -6.15 -0.01 -5.43
N ARG A 156 -7.31 -0.08 -6.11
CA ARG A 156 -8.63 0.16 -5.51
C ARG A 156 -8.93 -0.84 -4.39
N GLN A 157 -8.65 -2.12 -4.60
CA GLN A 157 -8.82 -3.15 -3.57
C GLN A 157 -7.97 -2.86 -2.32
N ILE A 158 -6.69 -2.48 -2.50
CA ILE A 158 -5.81 -2.11 -1.38
C ILE A 158 -6.40 -0.92 -0.59
N VAL A 159 -6.79 0.14 -1.29
CA VAL A 159 -7.39 1.33 -0.65
C VAL A 159 -8.69 0.97 0.07
N ASP A 160 -9.54 0.13 -0.51
CA ASP A 160 -10.79 -0.33 0.10
C ASP A 160 -10.52 -1.13 1.39
N VAL A 161 -9.60 -2.08 1.35
CA VAL A 161 -9.21 -2.88 2.52
C VAL A 161 -8.67 -2.00 3.65
N LEU A 162 -7.72 -1.11 3.35
CA LEU A 162 -7.16 -0.21 4.36
C LEU A 162 -8.20 0.78 4.90
N SER A 163 -9.11 1.26 4.06
CA SER A 163 -10.19 2.17 4.47
C SER A 163 -11.18 1.49 5.40
N ARG A 164 -11.47 0.21 5.17
CA ARG A 164 -12.32 -0.59 6.07
C ARG A 164 -11.65 -0.83 7.42
N LEU A 165 -10.33 -1.08 7.44
CA LEU A 165 -9.56 -1.16 8.69
C LEU A 165 -9.55 0.16 9.46
N ALA A 166 -9.48 1.28 8.74
CA ALA A 166 -9.48 2.60 9.36
C ALA A 166 -10.80 2.92 10.12
N GLY A 167 -11.88 2.21 9.81
CA GLY A 167 -13.19 2.42 10.40
C GLY A 167 -13.93 3.66 9.88
N PRO A 168 -15.23 3.76 10.16
CA PRO A 168 -15.96 5.00 9.98
C PRO A 168 -15.47 6.03 11.01
N ARG A 169 -15.25 7.25 10.56
CA ARG A 169 -15.03 8.40 11.44
C ARG A 169 -16.35 8.95 11.94
#